data_aea729e4b6058c33df57ed9bcb5e3796
#
_entry.id   aea729e4b6058c33df57ed9bcb5e3796
#
_cell.length_a   1.000
_cell.length_b   1.000
_cell.length_c   1.000
_cell.angle_alpha   90.00
_cell.angle_beta   90.00
_cell.angle_gamma   90.00
#
_symmetry.space_group_name_H-M   'P 1'
#
loop_
_entity.id
_entity.type
_entity.pdbx_description
1 polymer ?
#
loop_
_entity_poly.entity_id
_entity_poly.type
_entity_poly.pdbx_seq_one_letter_code
_entity_poly.pdbx_strand_id
1 'polypeptide(L)' 'MEITGFHSESELIDLLQADKITHLDFVTHMTPDLSDEFMNFCSDREIESDESAAIMFLEERQRIFNEAFETSDV' A
#
# COMPACT_ATOMS: atom_id res chain seq x y z
N MET A 1 -7.93 9.94 -12.44
CA MET A 1 -7.74 11.18 -11.66
C MET A 1 -6.30 11.26 -11.22
N GLU A 2 -5.72 12.43 -11.39
CA GLU A 2 -4.34 12.65 -10.97
C GLU A 2 -4.31 13.02 -9.49
N ILE A 3 -3.47 12.33 -8.72
CA ILE A 3 -3.36 12.57 -7.29
C ILE A 3 -1.99 13.17 -6.98
N THR A 4 -1.95 14.16 -6.12
CA THR A 4 -0.71 14.82 -5.72
C THR A 4 -0.65 14.95 -4.20
N GLY A 5 0.58 14.94 -3.66
CA GLY A 5 0.79 15.08 -2.23
C GLY A 5 0.36 13.86 -1.44
N PHE A 6 0.21 14.04 -0.14
CA PHE A 6 -0.17 12.94 0.75
C PHE A 6 -1.57 13.17 1.29
N HIS A 7 -2.31 12.06 1.46
CA HIS A 7 -3.70 12.08 1.88
C HIS A 7 -3.91 11.08 3.01
N SER A 8 -5.01 11.24 3.75
CA SER A 8 -5.32 10.29 4.81
C SER A 8 -5.73 8.94 4.23
N GLU A 9 -5.56 7.90 5.04
CA GLU A 9 -5.94 6.55 4.62
C GLU A 9 -7.41 6.48 4.22
N SER A 10 -8.29 7.07 5.01
CA SER A 10 -9.74 7.08 4.71
C SER A 10 -10.03 7.71 3.36
N GLU A 11 -9.39 8.82 3.07
CA GLU A 11 -9.58 9.51 1.80
C GLU A 11 -9.11 8.65 0.63
N LEU A 12 -7.94 8.02 0.78
CA LEU A 12 -7.39 7.17 -0.26
C LEU A 12 -8.23 5.91 -0.47
N ILE A 13 -8.77 5.34 0.61
CA ILE A 13 -9.66 4.18 0.49
C ILE A 13 -10.90 4.54 -0.31
N ASP A 14 -11.51 5.69 -0.04
CA ASP A 14 -12.67 6.13 -0.79
C ASP A 14 -12.35 6.31 -2.28
N LEU A 15 -11.22 6.92 -2.57
CA LEU A 15 -10.79 7.13 -3.95
C LEU A 15 -10.51 5.80 -4.67
N LEU A 16 -9.88 4.88 -3.96
CA LEU A 16 -9.56 3.58 -4.51
C LEU A 16 -10.82 2.77 -4.80
N GLN A 17 -11.78 2.79 -3.88
CA GLN A 17 -13.05 2.09 -4.06
C GLN A 17 -13.88 2.68 -5.19
N ALA A 18 -13.71 3.97 -5.45
CA ALA A 18 -14.39 4.65 -6.53
C ALA A 18 -13.65 4.54 -7.87
N ASP A 19 -12.55 3.79 -7.91
CA ASP A 19 -11.71 3.62 -9.10
C ASP A 19 -11.12 4.93 -9.60
N LYS A 20 -10.90 5.88 -8.70
CA LYS A 20 -10.32 7.17 -9.07
C LYS A 20 -8.80 7.15 -8.98
N ILE A 21 -8.24 6.22 -8.22
CA ILE A 21 -6.80 6.04 -8.10
C ILE A 21 -6.47 4.54 -8.19
N THR A 22 -5.20 4.23 -8.39
CA THR A 22 -4.72 2.85 -8.43
C THR A 22 -4.10 2.46 -7.09
N HIS A 23 -3.78 1.18 -6.94
CA HIS A 23 -3.10 0.70 -5.73
C HIS A 23 -1.72 1.35 -5.59
N LEU A 24 -1.06 1.60 -6.72
CA LEU A 24 0.23 2.30 -6.71
C LEU A 24 0.08 3.71 -6.14
N ASP A 25 -0.95 4.43 -6.57
CA ASP A 25 -1.24 5.75 -6.02
C ASP A 25 -1.53 5.67 -4.52
N PHE A 26 -2.28 4.65 -4.11
CA PHE A 26 -2.63 4.44 -2.71
C PHE A 26 -1.38 4.34 -1.84
N VAL A 27 -0.41 3.48 -2.21
CA VAL A 27 0.76 3.25 -1.37
C VAL A 27 1.78 4.39 -1.44
N THR A 28 1.78 5.17 -2.53
CA THR A 28 2.76 6.24 -2.70
C THR A 28 2.27 7.59 -2.21
N HIS A 29 0.98 7.72 -1.93
CA HIS A 29 0.38 9.00 -1.51
C HIS A 29 -0.28 8.95 -0.13
N MET A 30 -0.02 7.92 0.65
CA MET A 30 -0.55 7.85 2.01
C MET A 30 0.35 8.56 3.00
N THR A 31 1.58 8.08 3.17
CA THR A 31 2.57 8.72 4.02
C THR A 31 3.94 8.58 3.37
N PRO A 32 4.89 9.49 3.68
CA PRO A 32 6.26 9.34 3.20
C PRO A 32 6.90 8.03 3.68
N ASP A 33 6.60 7.63 4.92
CA ASP A 33 7.15 6.40 5.48
C ASP A 33 6.66 5.16 4.71
N LEU A 34 5.38 5.13 4.38
CA LEU A 34 4.82 4.01 3.63
C LEU A 34 5.39 3.96 2.22
N SER A 35 5.55 5.12 1.60
CA SER A 35 6.16 5.21 0.28
C SER A 35 7.58 4.65 0.29
N ASP A 36 8.36 5.00 1.31
CA ASP A 36 9.72 4.47 1.46
C ASP A 36 9.72 2.96 1.68
N GLU A 37 8.81 2.46 2.51
CA GLU A 37 8.67 1.02 2.72
C GLU A 37 8.36 0.28 1.43
N PHE A 38 7.47 0.85 0.63
CA PHE A 38 7.12 0.27 -0.66
C PHE A 38 8.32 0.24 -1.60
N MET A 39 9.07 1.32 -1.66
CA MET A 39 10.28 1.38 -2.49
C MET A 39 11.31 0.34 -2.05
N ASN A 40 11.50 0.20 -0.74
CA ASN A 40 12.40 -0.80 -0.20
C ASN A 40 11.92 -2.22 -0.50
N PHE A 41 10.62 -2.45 -0.42
CA PHE A 41 10.01 -3.73 -0.77
C PHE A 41 10.32 -4.09 -2.22
N CYS A 42 10.14 -3.15 -3.14
CA CYS A 42 10.42 -3.38 -4.55
C CYS A 42 11.90 -3.63 -4.80
N SER A 43 12.75 -2.84 -4.16
CA SER A 43 14.21 -2.97 -4.30
C SER A 43 14.69 -4.33 -3.78
N ASP A 44 14.16 -4.74 -2.63
CA ASP A 44 14.51 -6.01 -2.00
C ASP A 44 14.16 -7.21 -2.88
N ARG A 45 13.07 -7.10 -3.62
CA ARG A 45 12.60 -8.17 -4.50
C ARG A 45 13.07 -8.01 -5.94
N GLU A 46 13.78 -6.93 -6.21
CA GLU A 46 14.29 -6.62 -7.55
C GLU A 46 13.17 -6.56 -8.59
N ILE A 47 12.05 -5.94 -8.19
CA ILE A 47 10.89 -5.74 -9.07
C ILE A 47 10.64 -4.24 -9.25
N GLU A 48 9.90 -3.91 -10.29
CA GLU A 48 9.55 -2.53 -10.55
C GLU A 48 8.43 -2.07 -9.61
N SER A 49 8.45 -0.79 -9.26
CA SER A 49 7.42 -0.20 -8.40
C SER A 49 6.22 0.19 -9.28
N ASP A 50 5.44 -0.82 -9.63
CA ASP A 50 4.25 -0.66 -10.47
C ASP A 50 3.00 -1.12 -9.71
N GLU A 51 1.87 -1.16 -10.43
CA GLU A 51 0.59 -1.53 -9.83
C GLU A 51 0.62 -2.94 -9.26
N SER A 52 1.21 -3.89 -9.96
CA SER A 52 1.33 -5.26 -9.48
C SER A 52 2.12 -5.33 -8.18
N ALA A 53 3.23 -4.58 -8.10
CA ALA A 53 4.04 -4.53 -6.89
C ALA A 53 3.26 -3.91 -5.74
N ALA A 54 2.46 -2.88 -6.01
CA ALA A 54 1.64 -2.25 -4.97
C ALA A 54 0.61 -3.23 -4.41
N ILE A 55 -0.03 -4.00 -5.26
CA ILE A 55 -1.00 -5.01 -4.83
C ILE A 55 -0.32 -6.06 -3.96
N MET A 56 0.85 -6.55 -4.38
CA MET A 56 1.62 -7.53 -3.61
C MET A 56 2.03 -6.97 -2.25
N PHE A 57 2.47 -5.73 -2.22
CA PHE A 57 2.88 -5.07 -0.99
C PHE A 57 1.72 -4.97 0.01
N LEU A 58 0.56 -4.55 -0.47
CA LEU A 58 -0.61 -4.42 0.38
C LEU A 58 -1.11 -5.79 0.89
N GLU A 59 -1.11 -6.79 0.03
CA GLU A 59 -1.50 -8.14 0.42
C GLU A 59 -0.57 -8.71 1.49
N GLU A 60 0.71 -8.50 1.34
CA GLU A 60 1.70 -8.99 2.29
C GLU A 60 1.57 -8.29 3.64
N ARG A 61 1.34 -6.99 3.65
CA ARG A 61 1.12 -6.24 4.90
C ARG A 61 -0.12 -6.76 5.63
N GLN A 62 -1.19 -7.01 4.89
CA GLN A 62 -2.43 -7.51 5.47
C GLN A 62 -2.24 -8.91 6.05
N ARG A 63 -1.51 -9.76 5.35
CA ARG A 63 -1.25 -11.13 5.84
C ARG A 63 -0.43 -11.11 7.13
N ILE A 64 0.60 -10.27 7.19
CA ILE A 64 1.41 -10.15 8.40
C ILE A 64 0.56 -9.67 9.56
N PHE A 65 -0.29 -8.69 9.34
CA PHE A 65 -1.19 -8.17 10.36
C PHE A 65 -2.13 -9.27 10.85
N ASN A 66 -2.72 -10.02 9.93
CA ASN A 66 -3.65 -11.09 10.29
C ASN A 66 -2.98 -12.20 11.09
N GLU A 67 -1.77 -12.57 10.72
CA GLU A 67 -1.02 -13.59 11.45
C GLU A 67 -0.73 -13.15 12.88
N ALA A 68 -0.31 -11.91 13.05
CA ALA A 68 -0.03 -11.36 14.37
C ALA A 68 -1.31 -11.32 15.22
N PHE A 69 -2.42 -10.98 14.61
CA PHE A 69 -3.71 -10.91 15.28
C PHE A 69 -4.18 -12.29 15.73
N GLU A 70 -4.05 -13.28 14.86
CA GLU A 70 -4.44 -14.66 15.19
C GLU A 70 -3.59 -15.23 16.30
N THR A 71 -2.30 -14.94 16.29
CA THR A 71 -1.38 -15.42 17.32
C THR A 71 -1.76 -14.89 18.68
N SER A 72 -2.24 -13.66 18.76
CA SER A 72 -2.62 -13.05 20.02
C SER A 72 -3.95 -13.59 20.56
N ASP A 73 -4.70 -14.30 19.77
CA ASP A 73 -5.99 -14.84 20.13
C ASP A 73 -5.91 -16.19 20.84
N VAL A 74 -4.75 -16.73 20.96
CA VAL A 74 -4.55 -18.04 21.57
C VAL A 74 -4.40 -17.98 23.11
#